data_e3565e7da91fa5c721c64c2c74113851
#
_entry.id   e3565e7da91fa5c721c64c2c74113851
#
_cell.length_a   1.000
_cell.length_b   1.000
_cell.length_c   1.000
_cell.angle_alpha   90.00
_cell.angle_beta   90.00
_cell.angle_gamma   90.00
#
_symmetry.space_group_name_H-M   'P 1'
#
loop_
_entity.id
_entity.type
_entity.pdbx_description
1 polymer ?
#
loop_
_entity_poly.entity_id
_entity_poly.type
_entity_poly.pdbx_seq_one_letter_code
_entity_poly.pdbx_strand_id
1 'polypeptide(L)'
;MILSKKKIIFVTSTRADFGKLKSLINIVKKRKEFKVTIIITGMHVISKFGNTYQEVQKVFKTKIIKFKNQSLNDRLEIILTKTSEKLSKIVKRINPDLIVIHGDRVEALSAALVGSLNHILTAHIEGGEVSGTIDDTIRHAVTKLSHVHFVGSTVAKKRVSKMGEISKNIFNIGSPDIDAIVKKKIPNILKVKNRYEIKFEKYAILLWHPVTSRVDTLKNDTKKILKFVKESGENFLVIYPNNDPGSNLIIDCYKKNKNKKCKILKNTRFEYFLSLLKNAEYIIGNSSSAIYEAPMLSTPAINIGDRQYKRIKSKIIKNIDIKNLNIKMISNFVKKYKPIKKTFYGYGNSDQKFLKVILKESFWKIPTQKFFSDLS
;
A
#
# COMPACT_ATOMS: atom_id res chain seq x y z
N MET A 1 -30.23 -26.29 10.99
CA MET A 1 -30.40 -24.89 10.51
C MET A 1 -29.26 -24.55 9.58
N ILE A 2 -29.52 -24.34 8.29
CA ILE A 2 -28.52 -23.82 7.34
C ILE A 2 -28.34 -22.34 7.70
N LEU A 3 -27.29 -22.00 8.44
CA LEU A 3 -26.94 -20.61 8.75
C LEU A 3 -26.78 -19.88 7.40
N SER A 4 -27.56 -18.82 7.20
CA SER A 4 -27.44 -18.00 5.98
C SER A 4 -26.01 -17.48 5.83
N LYS A 5 -25.44 -17.64 4.64
CA LYS A 5 -24.06 -17.22 4.36
C LYS A 5 -23.89 -15.71 4.58
N LYS A 6 -22.90 -15.33 5.35
CA LYS A 6 -22.53 -13.93 5.54
C LYS A 6 -22.05 -13.29 4.25
N LYS A 7 -22.66 -12.19 3.84
CA LYS A 7 -22.34 -11.45 2.62
C LYS A 7 -21.24 -10.44 2.89
N ILE A 8 -20.10 -10.60 2.26
CA ILE A 8 -18.93 -9.71 2.43
C ILE A 8 -18.62 -8.98 1.11
N ILE A 9 -18.55 -7.66 1.19
CA ILE A 9 -18.10 -6.81 0.10
C ILE A 9 -16.64 -6.40 0.35
N PHE A 10 -15.77 -6.59 -0.64
CA PHE A 10 -14.45 -5.97 -0.70
C PHE A 10 -14.45 -4.86 -1.74
N VAL A 11 -14.00 -3.66 -1.35
CA VAL A 11 -13.91 -2.51 -2.27
C VAL A 11 -12.46 -2.28 -2.64
N THR A 12 -12.18 -2.20 -3.94
CA THR A 12 -10.83 -1.92 -4.47
C THR A 12 -10.90 -0.84 -5.55
N SER A 13 -9.94 0.09 -5.51
CA SER A 13 -9.90 1.27 -6.36
C SER A 13 -8.61 1.39 -7.16
N THR A 14 -7.54 0.71 -6.71
CA THR A 14 -6.23 0.75 -7.34
C THR A 14 -5.56 -0.62 -7.35
N ARG A 15 -4.56 -0.78 -8.21
CA ARG A 15 -3.73 -1.99 -8.23
C ARG A 15 -2.99 -2.22 -6.90
N ALA A 16 -2.61 -1.14 -6.22
CA ALA A 16 -1.90 -1.21 -4.96
C ALA A 16 -2.77 -1.77 -3.83
N ASP A 17 -4.00 -1.26 -3.67
CA ASP A 17 -4.93 -1.75 -2.65
C ASP A 17 -5.41 -3.18 -2.96
N PHE A 18 -5.64 -3.49 -4.25
CA PHE A 18 -5.99 -4.85 -4.67
C PHE A 18 -4.89 -5.86 -4.31
N GLY A 19 -3.62 -5.48 -4.49
CA GLY A 19 -2.48 -6.32 -4.11
C GLY A 19 -2.57 -6.77 -2.65
N LYS A 20 -2.96 -5.87 -1.78
CA LYS A 20 -3.11 -6.10 -0.34
C LYS A 20 -4.38 -6.87 0.01
N LEU A 21 -5.50 -6.56 -0.61
CA LEU A 21 -6.77 -7.27 -0.37
C LEU A 21 -6.78 -8.70 -0.94
N LYS A 22 -5.93 -9.00 -1.90
CA LYS A 22 -5.93 -10.27 -2.64
C LYS A 22 -5.79 -11.51 -1.75
N SER A 23 -4.89 -11.50 -0.77
CA SER A 23 -4.72 -12.62 0.16
C SER A 23 -5.95 -12.82 1.05
N LEU A 24 -6.52 -11.71 1.55
CA LEU A 24 -7.73 -11.73 2.38
C LEU A 24 -8.94 -12.24 1.60
N ILE A 25 -9.15 -11.75 0.37
CA ILE A 25 -10.24 -12.22 -0.51
C ILE A 25 -10.10 -13.71 -0.79
N ASN A 26 -8.89 -14.18 -1.10
CA ASN A 26 -8.62 -15.57 -1.43
C ASN A 26 -8.97 -16.52 -0.27
N ILE A 27 -8.60 -16.18 0.96
CA ILE A 27 -8.84 -17.04 2.10
C ILE A 27 -10.32 -17.08 2.47
N VAL A 28 -11.01 -15.95 2.41
CA VAL A 28 -12.45 -15.83 2.71
C VAL A 28 -13.30 -16.56 1.68
N LYS A 29 -12.96 -16.42 0.38
CA LYS A 29 -13.69 -17.06 -0.72
C LYS A 29 -13.69 -18.58 -0.64
N LYS A 30 -12.68 -19.19 -0.03
CA LYS A 30 -12.58 -20.65 0.16
C LYS A 30 -13.55 -21.20 1.22
N ARG A 31 -14.21 -20.32 1.96
CA ARG A 31 -15.07 -20.68 3.08
C ARG A 31 -16.54 -20.72 2.67
N LYS A 32 -17.24 -21.78 3.04
CA LYS A 32 -18.66 -21.99 2.72
C LYS A 32 -19.58 -21.00 3.46
N GLU A 33 -19.13 -20.48 4.59
CA GLU A 33 -19.85 -19.55 5.46
C GLU A 33 -20.02 -18.17 4.83
N PHE A 34 -19.24 -17.85 3.79
CA PHE A 34 -19.19 -16.50 3.23
C PHE A 34 -19.61 -16.45 1.76
N LYS A 35 -20.30 -15.37 1.42
CA LYS A 35 -20.59 -14.96 0.02
C LYS A 35 -19.84 -13.69 -0.28
N VAL A 36 -18.80 -13.79 -1.10
CA VAL A 36 -17.91 -12.64 -1.43
C VAL A 36 -18.38 -11.93 -2.69
N THR A 37 -18.44 -10.60 -2.62
CA THR A 37 -18.59 -9.71 -3.79
C THR A 37 -17.41 -8.73 -3.80
N ILE A 38 -16.81 -8.53 -4.96
CA ILE A 38 -15.73 -7.54 -5.15
C ILE A 38 -16.29 -6.35 -5.91
N ILE A 39 -16.13 -5.15 -5.35
CA ILE A 39 -16.46 -3.91 -6.02
C ILE A 39 -15.18 -3.29 -6.56
N ILE A 40 -15.17 -3.01 -7.86
CA ILE A 40 -14.05 -2.42 -8.58
C ILE A 40 -14.43 -1.04 -9.08
N THR A 41 -13.65 -0.04 -8.71
CA THR A 41 -13.87 1.36 -9.10
C THR A 41 -12.53 2.11 -9.20
N GLY A 42 -12.52 3.42 -9.16
CA GLY A 42 -11.32 4.24 -9.11
C GLY A 42 -10.42 4.09 -10.33
N MET A 43 -9.13 4.09 -10.10
CA MET A 43 -8.11 3.98 -11.16
C MET A 43 -8.17 2.66 -11.93
N HIS A 44 -8.73 1.61 -11.34
CA HIS A 44 -8.90 0.32 -11.99
C HIS A 44 -9.66 0.39 -13.32
N VAL A 45 -10.59 1.32 -13.44
CA VAL A 45 -11.52 1.43 -14.58
C VAL A 45 -11.17 2.56 -15.55
N ILE A 46 -9.99 3.17 -15.39
CA ILE A 46 -9.49 4.24 -16.26
C ILE A 46 -8.43 3.67 -17.20
N SER A 47 -8.64 3.80 -18.50
CA SER A 47 -7.76 3.26 -19.55
C SER A 47 -6.33 3.78 -19.45
N LYS A 48 -6.14 5.05 -19.12
CA LYS A 48 -4.81 5.67 -18.92
C LYS A 48 -3.97 4.92 -17.88
N PHE A 49 -4.60 4.29 -16.88
CA PHE A 49 -3.93 3.49 -15.85
C PHE A 49 -3.91 1.99 -16.15
N GLY A 50 -4.23 1.61 -17.40
CA GLY A 50 -4.05 0.25 -17.91
C GLY A 50 -5.22 -0.70 -17.65
N ASN A 51 -6.43 -0.21 -17.33
CA ASN A 51 -7.63 -1.03 -17.10
C ASN A 51 -7.37 -2.23 -16.17
N THR A 52 -6.74 -1.96 -15.02
CA THR A 52 -6.25 -3.00 -14.11
C THR A 52 -7.36 -3.82 -13.45
N TYR A 53 -8.65 -3.46 -13.66
CA TYR A 53 -9.79 -4.31 -13.31
C TYR A 53 -9.71 -5.70 -13.94
N GLN A 54 -9.07 -5.84 -15.11
CA GLN A 54 -8.87 -7.13 -15.78
C GLN A 54 -8.00 -8.07 -14.92
N GLU A 55 -7.04 -7.56 -14.15
CA GLU A 55 -6.24 -8.37 -13.24
C GLU A 55 -7.11 -8.99 -12.13
N VAL A 56 -8.06 -8.20 -11.60
CA VAL A 56 -9.01 -8.67 -10.59
C VAL A 56 -9.90 -9.79 -11.16
N GLN A 57 -10.45 -9.57 -12.36
CA GLN A 57 -11.32 -10.54 -13.04
C GLN A 57 -10.60 -11.84 -13.40
N LYS A 58 -9.32 -11.76 -13.80
CA LYS A 58 -8.50 -12.96 -14.08
C LYS A 58 -8.22 -13.79 -12.83
N VAL A 59 -8.08 -13.13 -11.68
CA VAL A 59 -7.73 -13.80 -10.41
C VAL A 59 -8.95 -14.40 -9.73
N PHE A 60 -10.09 -13.71 -9.81
CA PHE A 60 -11.28 -14.07 -9.04
C PHE A 60 -12.48 -14.45 -9.91
N LYS A 61 -12.87 -15.72 -9.84
CA LYS A 61 -14.17 -16.20 -10.35
C LYS A 61 -15.23 -16.06 -9.26
N THR A 62 -15.64 -14.84 -8.92
CA THR A 62 -16.68 -14.53 -7.93
C THR A 62 -17.53 -13.36 -8.44
N LYS A 63 -18.59 -12.99 -7.72
CA LYS A 63 -19.40 -11.82 -8.10
C LYS A 63 -18.55 -10.56 -8.10
N ILE A 64 -18.42 -9.91 -9.24
CA ILE A 64 -17.69 -8.66 -9.41
C ILE A 64 -18.67 -7.61 -9.92
N ILE A 65 -18.67 -6.44 -9.28
CA ILE A 65 -19.41 -5.26 -9.72
C ILE A 65 -18.38 -4.17 -10.04
N LYS A 66 -18.43 -3.70 -11.26
CA LYS A 66 -17.52 -2.64 -11.76
C LYS A 66 -18.32 -1.39 -12.09
N PHE A 67 -17.81 -0.22 -11.67
CA PHE A 67 -18.37 1.06 -12.08
C PHE A 67 -17.31 2.15 -12.18
N LYS A 68 -17.52 3.09 -13.10
CA LYS A 68 -16.69 4.29 -13.24
C LYS A 68 -17.21 5.37 -12.29
N ASN A 69 -16.33 5.91 -11.44
CA ASN A 69 -16.64 6.96 -10.47
C ASN A 69 -15.90 8.28 -10.75
N GLN A 70 -14.96 8.28 -11.70
CA GLN A 70 -14.10 9.43 -11.95
C GLN A 70 -13.66 9.52 -13.41
N SER A 71 -13.31 10.73 -13.81
CA SER A 71 -12.55 11.09 -14.99
C SER A 71 -11.17 11.60 -14.59
N LEU A 72 -10.25 11.81 -15.54
CA LEU A 72 -8.84 12.13 -15.25
C LEU A 72 -8.63 13.42 -14.45
N ASN A 73 -9.53 14.38 -14.58
CA ASN A 73 -9.41 15.72 -14.00
C ASN A 73 -10.43 15.96 -12.88
N ASP A 74 -11.17 14.94 -12.46
CA ASP A 74 -12.13 15.11 -11.37
C ASP A 74 -11.38 15.39 -10.05
N ARG A 75 -11.87 16.36 -9.30
CA ARG A 75 -11.39 16.68 -7.95
C ARG A 75 -11.83 15.60 -6.97
N LEU A 76 -11.10 15.46 -5.86
CA LEU A 76 -11.31 14.37 -4.89
C LEU A 76 -12.72 14.37 -4.29
N GLU A 77 -13.28 15.54 -4.00
CA GLU A 77 -14.64 15.66 -3.45
C GLU A 77 -15.71 15.22 -4.47
N ILE A 78 -15.49 15.45 -5.77
CA ILE A 78 -16.40 14.97 -6.82
C ILE A 78 -16.31 13.45 -6.94
N ILE A 79 -15.10 12.89 -6.85
CA ILE A 79 -14.89 11.44 -6.84
C ILE A 79 -15.59 10.81 -5.62
N LEU A 80 -15.47 11.43 -4.44
CA LEU A 80 -16.14 11.01 -3.21
C LEU A 80 -17.66 10.91 -3.42
N THR A 81 -18.27 11.99 -3.92
CA THR A 81 -19.72 12.08 -4.13
C THR A 81 -20.21 11.00 -5.12
N LYS A 82 -19.60 10.95 -6.31
CA LYS A 82 -19.94 9.96 -7.35
C LYS A 82 -19.78 8.51 -6.85
N THR A 83 -18.77 8.26 -6.03
CA THR A 83 -18.51 6.92 -5.47
C THR A 83 -19.56 6.56 -4.43
N SER A 84 -19.87 7.49 -3.52
CA SER A 84 -20.85 7.29 -2.44
C SER A 84 -22.24 7.02 -3.01
N GLU A 85 -22.69 7.77 -4.00
CA GLU A 85 -23.97 7.57 -4.66
C GLU A 85 -24.10 6.16 -5.25
N LYS A 86 -23.09 5.74 -6.02
CA LYS A 86 -23.11 4.41 -6.67
C LYS A 86 -23.01 3.27 -5.66
N LEU A 87 -22.15 3.41 -4.65
CA LEU A 87 -22.01 2.44 -3.58
C LEU A 87 -23.30 2.28 -2.77
N SER A 88 -24.00 3.38 -2.46
CA SER A 88 -25.27 3.34 -1.75
C SER A 88 -26.31 2.48 -2.48
N LYS A 89 -26.47 2.66 -3.80
CA LYS A 89 -27.37 1.85 -4.64
C LYS A 89 -26.98 0.36 -4.63
N ILE A 90 -25.66 0.05 -4.69
CA ILE A 90 -25.15 -1.31 -4.69
C ILE A 90 -25.36 -1.98 -3.32
N VAL A 91 -25.06 -1.27 -2.25
CA VAL A 91 -25.21 -1.74 -0.87
C VAL A 91 -26.66 -2.05 -0.55
N LYS A 92 -27.60 -1.17 -0.91
CA LYS A 92 -29.04 -1.40 -0.76
C LYS A 92 -29.47 -2.69 -1.47
N ARG A 93 -28.98 -2.96 -2.69
CA ARG A 93 -29.34 -4.17 -3.47
C ARG A 93 -28.73 -5.45 -2.94
N ILE A 94 -27.50 -5.42 -2.39
CA ILE A 94 -26.79 -6.61 -1.90
C ILE A 94 -27.18 -6.91 -0.46
N ASN A 95 -27.42 -5.88 0.33
CA ASN A 95 -27.61 -5.95 1.79
C ASN A 95 -26.47 -6.77 2.44
N PRO A 96 -25.23 -6.25 2.44
CA PRO A 96 -24.06 -6.97 2.97
C PRO A 96 -24.04 -6.96 4.49
N ASP A 97 -23.47 -8.03 5.08
CA ASP A 97 -23.18 -8.10 6.52
C ASP A 97 -21.86 -7.38 6.87
N LEU A 98 -20.92 -7.27 5.89
CA LEU A 98 -19.61 -6.66 6.11
C LEU A 98 -19.11 -5.96 4.84
N ILE A 99 -18.59 -4.74 5.01
CA ILE A 99 -17.81 -4.03 4.00
C ILE A 99 -16.34 -4.01 4.45
N VAL A 100 -15.43 -4.50 3.62
CA VAL A 100 -13.98 -4.49 3.85
C VAL A 100 -13.32 -3.48 2.93
N ILE A 101 -12.62 -2.53 3.50
CA ILE A 101 -11.93 -1.45 2.81
C ILE A 101 -10.47 -1.40 3.23
N HIS A 102 -9.61 -0.88 2.37
CA HIS A 102 -8.19 -0.77 2.63
C HIS A 102 -7.69 0.66 2.44
N GLY A 103 -6.86 1.12 3.38
CA GLY A 103 -6.00 2.29 3.19
C GLY A 103 -6.72 3.64 3.29
N ASP A 104 -6.45 4.51 2.34
CA ASP A 104 -6.54 5.95 2.47
C ASP A 104 -7.01 6.68 1.20
N ARG A 105 -7.65 5.95 0.29
CA ARG A 105 -8.22 6.53 -0.93
C ARG A 105 -9.60 7.11 -0.66
N VAL A 106 -10.01 8.08 -1.48
CA VAL A 106 -11.36 8.67 -1.39
C VAL A 106 -12.46 7.62 -1.62
N GLU A 107 -12.18 6.58 -2.39
CA GLU A 107 -13.11 5.48 -2.58
C GLU A 107 -13.28 4.64 -1.31
N ALA A 108 -12.22 4.48 -0.51
CA ALA A 108 -12.28 3.85 0.80
C ALA A 108 -13.10 4.73 1.78
N LEU A 109 -12.91 6.05 1.74
CA LEU A 109 -13.70 7.00 2.53
C LEU A 109 -15.18 6.92 2.15
N SER A 110 -15.50 6.90 0.85
CA SER A 110 -16.88 6.72 0.36
C SER A 110 -17.51 5.43 0.89
N ALA A 111 -16.76 4.33 0.86
CA ALA A 111 -17.27 3.05 1.33
C ALA A 111 -17.44 3.00 2.85
N ALA A 112 -16.56 3.65 3.62
CA ALA A 112 -16.70 3.79 5.06
C ALA A 112 -17.93 4.63 5.43
N LEU A 113 -18.13 5.75 4.72
CA LEU A 113 -19.28 6.62 4.90
C LEU A 113 -20.60 5.88 4.63
N VAL A 114 -20.68 5.20 3.46
CA VAL A 114 -21.88 4.43 3.09
C VAL A 114 -22.15 3.30 4.08
N GLY A 115 -21.10 2.57 4.53
CA GLY A 115 -21.24 1.51 5.51
C GLY A 115 -21.73 2.01 6.86
N SER A 116 -21.12 3.09 7.38
CA SER A 116 -21.49 3.69 8.67
C SER A 116 -22.92 4.20 8.67
N LEU A 117 -23.31 5.00 7.67
CA LEU A 117 -24.64 5.61 7.58
C LEU A 117 -25.78 4.59 7.33
N ASN A 118 -25.45 3.41 6.80
CA ASN A 118 -26.43 2.34 6.60
C ASN A 118 -26.35 1.25 7.70
N HIS A 119 -25.65 1.49 8.80
CA HIS A 119 -25.49 0.55 9.91
C HIS A 119 -24.96 -0.82 9.47
N ILE A 120 -24.03 -0.84 8.50
CA ILE A 120 -23.38 -2.04 8.03
C ILE A 120 -22.01 -2.16 8.67
N LEU A 121 -21.70 -3.33 9.22
CA LEU A 121 -20.38 -3.57 9.79
C LEU A 121 -19.29 -3.25 8.76
N THR A 122 -18.37 -2.35 9.10
CA THR A 122 -17.32 -1.88 8.20
C THR A 122 -15.96 -2.12 8.81
N ALA A 123 -15.09 -2.81 8.08
CA ALA A 123 -13.74 -3.17 8.51
C ALA A 123 -12.68 -2.41 7.71
N HIS A 124 -11.81 -1.70 8.40
CA HIS A 124 -10.69 -0.96 7.84
C HIS A 124 -9.40 -1.76 7.96
N ILE A 125 -8.78 -2.07 6.81
CA ILE A 125 -7.46 -2.71 6.72
C ILE A 125 -6.37 -1.64 6.66
N GLU A 126 -5.32 -1.78 7.48
CA GLU A 126 -4.19 -0.84 7.60
C GLU A 126 -4.56 0.58 8.07
N GLY A 127 -5.61 0.71 8.88
CA GLY A 127 -5.86 1.91 9.68
C GLY A 127 -4.75 2.17 10.69
N GLY A 128 -4.63 3.45 11.12
CA GLY A 128 -3.63 3.86 12.12
C GLY A 128 -2.20 4.01 11.60
N GLU A 129 -1.92 3.76 10.33
CA GLU A 129 -0.66 4.15 9.71
C GLU A 129 -0.62 5.68 9.51
N VAL A 130 0.57 6.24 9.28
CA VAL A 130 0.77 7.68 9.05
C VAL A 130 1.49 7.93 7.73
N SER A 131 1.24 9.09 7.14
CA SER A 131 1.88 9.56 5.93
C SER A 131 1.97 11.09 5.94
N GLY A 132 2.74 11.68 5.02
CA GLY A 132 2.94 13.12 4.95
C GLY A 132 2.04 13.82 3.91
N THR A 133 0.85 13.28 3.60
CA THR A 133 -0.03 13.77 2.54
C THR A 133 -1.48 13.83 3.03
N ILE A 134 -2.41 14.32 2.19
CA ILE A 134 -3.86 14.29 2.46
C ILE A 134 -4.38 12.87 2.77
N ASP A 135 -3.69 11.84 2.26
CA ASP A 135 -4.02 10.44 2.54
C ASP A 135 -4.03 10.12 4.04
N ASP A 136 -3.22 10.84 4.83
CA ASP A 136 -3.20 10.70 6.29
C ASP A 136 -4.55 11.08 6.92
N THR A 137 -5.05 12.24 6.55
CA THR A 137 -6.37 12.73 7.00
C THR A 137 -7.48 11.78 6.56
N ILE A 138 -7.46 11.36 5.28
CA ILE A 138 -8.46 10.42 4.74
C ILE A 138 -8.41 9.09 5.49
N ARG A 139 -7.22 8.53 5.74
CA ARG A 139 -7.06 7.28 6.50
C ARG A 139 -7.66 7.36 7.89
N HIS A 140 -7.43 8.46 8.59
CA HIS A 140 -7.96 8.64 9.93
C HIS A 140 -9.48 8.85 9.92
N ALA A 141 -10.04 9.54 8.93
CA ALA A 141 -11.49 9.63 8.74
C ALA A 141 -12.11 8.25 8.44
N VAL A 142 -11.48 7.45 7.57
CA VAL A 142 -11.89 6.06 7.30
C VAL A 142 -11.88 5.23 8.60
N THR A 143 -10.84 5.36 9.42
CA THR A 143 -10.77 4.71 10.73
C THR A 143 -11.94 5.12 11.61
N LYS A 144 -12.24 6.42 11.71
CA LYS A 144 -13.35 6.90 12.55
C LYS A 144 -14.72 6.43 12.09
N LEU A 145 -14.93 6.25 10.80
CA LEU A 145 -16.19 5.75 10.25
C LEU A 145 -16.30 4.21 10.31
N SER A 146 -15.19 3.49 10.45
CA SER A 146 -15.20 2.02 10.49
C SER A 146 -15.45 1.47 11.89
N HIS A 147 -16.07 0.30 11.98
CA HIS A 147 -16.44 -0.37 13.25
C HIS A 147 -15.33 -1.31 13.74
N VAL A 148 -14.54 -1.84 12.81
CA VAL A 148 -13.50 -2.85 13.07
C VAL A 148 -12.21 -2.44 12.37
N HIS A 149 -11.08 -2.66 13.04
CA HIS A 149 -9.77 -2.21 12.58
C HIS A 149 -8.79 -3.38 12.52
N PHE A 150 -8.36 -3.73 11.32
CA PHE A 150 -7.31 -4.71 11.08
C PHE A 150 -6.00 -3.97 10.77
N VAL A 151 -5.19 -3.82 11.80
CA VAL A 151 -3.97 -2.98 11.73
C VAL A 151 -2.74 -3.79 11.36
N GLY A 152 -1.76 -3.12 10.72
CA GLY A 152 -0.52 -3.72 10.25
C GLY A 152 0.54 -3.90 11.34
N SER A 153 0.46 -3.14 12.45
CA SER A 153 1.51 -3.09 13.46
C SER A 153 0.96 -2.79 14.86
N THR A 154 1.76 -3.07 15.89
CA THR A 154 1.43 -2.68 17.27
C THR A 154 1.40 -1.16 17.47
N VAL A 155 2.22 -0.43 16.68
CA VAL A 155 2.22 1.04 16.70
C VAL A 155 0.92 1.58 16.14
N ALA A 156 0.46 1.03 15.01
CA ALA A 156 -0.83 1.37 14.42
C ALA A 156 -1.99 1.01 15.38
N LYS A 157 -1.94 -0.16 16.05
CA LYS A 157 -2.92 -0.53 17.07
C LYS A 157 -3.03 0.52 18.17
N LYS A 158 -1.90 0.94 18.75
CA LYS A 158 -1.86 1.99 19.78
C LYS A 158 -2.44 3.32 19.29
N ARG A 159 -2.15 3.69 18.03
CA ARG A 159 -2.64 4.93 17.44
C ARG A 159 -4.14 4.90 17.23
N VAL A 160 -4.69 3.80 16.71
CA VAL A 160 -6.14 3.63 16.53
C VAL A 160 -6.86 3.65 17.88
N SER A 161 -6.30 3.01 18.92
CA SER A 161 -6.84 3.10 20.27
C SER A 161 -6.87 4.54 20.78
N LYS A 162 -5.78 5.32 20.58
CA LYS A 162 -5.72 6.74 20.94
C LYS A 162 -6.70 7.63 20.16
N MET A 163 -7.25 7.16 19.06
CA MET A 163 -8.31 7.84 18.34
C MET A 163 -9.70 7.62 18.95
N GLY A 164 -9.80 6.95 20.09
CA GLY A 164 -11.06 6.64 20.76
C GLY A 164 -11.79 5.45 20.13
N GLU A 165 -11.05 4.51 19.53
CA GLU A 165 -11.62 3.26 19.00
C GLU A 165 -11.59 2.17 20.06
N ILE A 166 -12.65 1.38 20.15
CA ILE A 166 -12.80 0.31 21.14
C ILE A 166 -11.72 -0.75 20.94
N SER A 167 -10.85 -0.94 21.93
CA SER A 167 -9.65 -1.80 21.84
C SER A 167 -9.95 -3.25 21.46
N LYS A 168 -11.09 -3.84 21.87
CA LYS A 168 -11.53 -5.19 21.49
C LYS A 168 -11.85 -5.34 20.00
N ASN A 169 -12.09 -4.23 19.28
CA ASN A 169 -12.37 -4.21 17.85
C ASN A 169 -11.11 -3.88 17.01
N ILE A 170 -9.93 -3.79 17.64
CA ILE A 170 -8.65 -3.49 16.97
C ILE A 170 -7.78 -4.75 16.94
N PHE A 171 -7.62 -5.35 15.77
CA PHE A 171 -6.91 -6.61 15.56
C PHE A 171 -5.59 -6.37 14.84
N ASN A 172 -4.46 -6.68 15.49
CA ASN A 172 -3.15 -6.64 14.82
C ASN A 172 -2.95 -7.93 14.02
N ILE A 173 -3.22 -7.86 12.72
CA ILE A 173 -3.05 -8.98 11.80
C ILE A 173 -1.70 -8.97 11.07
N GLY A 174 -0.96 -7.86 11.15
CA GLY A 174 0.17 -7.58 10.25
C GLY A 174 -0.30 -6.97 8.94
N SER A 175 0.65 -6.60 8.07
CA SER A 175 0.33 -6.05 6.75
C SER A 175 0.11 -7.16 5.72
N PRO A 176 -0.97 -7.11 4.93
CA PRO A 176 -1.16 -8.02 3.80
C PRO A 176 -0.09 -7.91 2.70
N ASP A 177 0.64 -6.80 2.62
CA ASP A 177 1.82 -6.70 1.74
C ASP A 177 2.87 -7.75 2.08
N ILE A 178 3.07 -8.00 3.37
CA ILE A 178 4.02 -9.01 3.84
C ILE A 178 3.58 -10.42 3.43
N ASP A 179 2.29 -10.71 3.42
CA ASP A 179 1.76 -11.98 2.90
C ASP A 179 2.16 -12.18 1.43
N ALA A 180 2.04 -11.12 0.63
CA ALA A 180 2.42 -11.17 -0.78
C ALA A 180 3.93 -11.43 -0.97
N ILE A 181 4.78 -10.88 -0.10
CA ILE A 181 6.23 -11.09 -0.13
C ILE A 181 6.58 -12.53 0.28
N VAL A 182 6.03 -12.99 1.40
CA VAL A 182 6.37 -14.30 1.99
C VAL A 182 5.81 -15.46 1.17
N LYS A 183 4.57 -15.34 0.66
CA LYS A 183 3.88 -16.40 -0.08
C LYS A 183 4.28 -16.49 -1.56
N LYS A 184 4.88 -15.46 -2.11
CA LYS A 184 5.34 -15.49 -3.50
C LYS A 184 6.70 -16.16 -3.62
N LYS A 185 6.80 -17.07 -4.59
CA LYS A 185 8.10 -17.56 -5.06
C LYS A 185 8.84 -16.39 -5.71
N ILE A 186 9.85 -15.87 -5.04
CA ILE A 186 10.73 -14.82 -5.61
C ILE A 186 11.52 -15.45 -6.77
N PRO A 187 11.40 -14.92 -8.00
CA PRO A 187 12.09 -15.47 -9.14
C PRO A 187 13.61 -15.42 -9.00
N ASN A 188 14.30 -16.35 -9.65
CA ASN A 188 15.76 -16.34 -9.71
C ASN A 188 16.26 -15.03 -10.33
N ILE A 189 17.30 -14.44 -9.75
CA ILE A 189 17.84 -13.14 -10.15
C ILE A 189 18.37 -13.13 -11.58
N LEU A 190 18.97 -14.21 -12.05
CA LEU A 190 19.48 -14.31 -13.42
C LEU A 190 18.35 -14.20 -14.43
N LYS A 191 17.22 -14.90 -14.19
CA LYS A 191 16.01 -14.79 -15.03
C LYS A 191 15.50 -13.36 -15.09
N VAL A 192 15.53 -12.65 -13.95
CA VAL A 192 15.05 -11.25 -13.86
C VAL A 192 16.02 -10.31 -14.57
N LYS A 193 17.33 -10.46 -14.34
CA LYS A 193 18.35 -9.66 -15.03
C LYS A 193 18.27 -9.83 -16.55
N ASN A 194 18.13 -11.06 -17.04
CA ASN A 194 17.99 -11.34 -18.46
C ASN A 194 16.74 -10.67 -19.05
N ARG A 195 15.58 -10.77 -18.37
CA ARG A 195 14.33 -10.14 -18.83
C ARG A 195 14.41 -8.62 -18.98
N TYR A 196 15.13 -7.96 -18.07
CA TYR A 196 15.28 -6.51 -18.07
C TYR A 196 16.62 -6.04 -18.66
N GLU A 197 17.42 -6.96 -19.23
CA GLU A 197 18.74 -6.69 -19.83
C GLU A 197 19.65 -5.95 -18.83
N ILE A 198 19.70 -6.40 -17.59
CA ILE A 198 20.53 -5.83 -16.53
C ILE A 198 21.89 -6.52 -16.57
N LYS A 199 22.93 -5.78 -16.99
CA LYS A 199 24.32 -6.27 -17.08
C LYS A 199 25.13 -6.06 -15.79
N PHE A 200 24.57 -5.32 -14.81
CA PHE A 200 25.27 -5.02 -13.56
C PHE A 200 25.34 -6.24 -12.65
N GLU A 201 26.52 -6.55 -12.14
CA GLU A 201 26.69 -7.57 -11.10
C GLU A 201 26.17 -7.04 -9.76
N LYS A 202 26.69 -5.88 -9.33
CA LYS A 202 26.27 -5.14 -8.13
C LYS A 202 25.55 -3.88 -8.53
N TYR A 203 24.51 -3.53 -7.80
CA TYR A 203 23.70 -2.33 -8.06
C TYR A 203 22.92 -1.88 -6.83
N ALA A 204 22.63 -0.60 -6.77
CA ALA A 204 21.59 -0.02 -5.89
C ALA A 204 20.29 0.22 -6.66
N ILE A 205 19.19 0.41 -5.94
CA ILE A 205 17.89 0.77 -6.54
C ILE A 205 17.54 2.21 -6.16
N LEU A 206 17.26 3.05 -7.16
CA LEU A 206 16.65 4.35 -6.97
C LEU A 206 15.15 4.27 -7.27
N LEU A 207 14.32 4.61 -6.27
CA LEU A 207 12.87 4.66 -6.40
C LEU A 207 12.35 5.97 -5.76
N TRP A 208 12.22 7.00 -6.60
CA TRP A 208 11.85 8.35 -6.21
C TRP A 208 10.47 8.74 -6.76
N HIS A 209 9.61 9.25 -5.90
CA HIS A 209 8.23 9.64 -6.23
C HIS A 209 8.00 11.13 -5.98
N PRO A 210 7.06 11.76 -6.67
CA PRO A 210 6.65 13.12 -6.34
C PRO A 210 6.06 13.19 -4.93
N VAL A 211 6.27 14.34 -4.28
CA VAL A 211 5.53 14.74 -3.09
C VAL A 211 4.61 15.86 -3.52
N THR A 212 3.30 15.59 -3.53
CA THR A 212 2.29 16.47 -4.12
C THR A 212 2.24 17.87 -3.47
N SER A 213 2.64 17.98 -2.20
CA SER A 213 2.76 19.25 -1.47
C SER A 213 4.04 20.02 -1.78
N ARG A 214 4.95 19.48 -2.61
CA ARG A 214 6.29 20.08 -2.93
C ARG A 214 6.63 19.96 -4.40
N VAL A 215 5.69 20.20 -5.28
CA VAL A 215 5.89 20.08 -6.73
C VAL A 215 6.90 21.12 -7.22
N ASP A 216 6.95 22.30 -6.60
CA ASP A 216 7.84 23.39 -6.99
C ASP A 216 9.33 23.04 -6.83
N THR A 217 9.70 22.32 -5.77
CA THR A 217 11.08 21.90 -5.53
C THR A 217 11.45 20.59 -6.23
N LEU A 218 10.47 19.83 -6.72
CA LEU A 218 10.61 18.45 -7.19
C LEU A 218 11.70 18.28 -8.26
N LYS A 219 11.76 19.22 -9.23
CA LYS A 219 12.76 19.18 -10.30
C LYS A 219 14.19 19.35 -9.74
N ASN A 220 14.38 20.29 -8.80
CA ASN A 220 15.67 20.53 -8.16
C ASN A 220 16.08 19.36 -7.26
N ASP A 221 15.14 18.82 -6.50
CA ASP A 221 15.38 17.67 -5.64
C ASP A 221 15.74 16.42 -6.46
N THR A 222 15.05 16.21 -7.58
CA THR A 222 15.40 15.11 -8.51
C THR A 222 16.80 15.27 -9.08
N LYS A 223 17.20 16.52 -9.46
CA LYS A 223 18.56 16.80 -9.93
C LYS A 223 19.62 16.50 -8.85
N LYS A 224 19.37 16.84 -7.57
CA LYS A 224 20.29 16.55 -6.47
C LYS A 224 20.49 15.04 -6.29
N ILE A 225 19.41 14.25 -6.37
CA ILE A 225 19.48 12.80 -6.30
C ILE A 225 20.27 12.24 -7.48
N LEU A 226 20.03 12.73 -8.70
CA LEU A 226 20.76 12.27 -9.89
C LEU A 226 22.24 12.67 -9.85
N LYS A 227 22.57 13.82 -9.27
CA LYS A 227 23.96 14.22 -8.99
C LYS A 227 24.62 13.22 -8.04
N PHE A 228 23.98 12.88 -6.91
CA PHE A 228 24.46 11.87 -5.99
C PHE A 228 24.69 10.51 -6.70
N VAL A 229 23.71 10.03 -7.51
CA VAL A 229 23.81 8.80 -8.28
C VAL A 229 25.02 8.82 -9.22
N LYS A 230 25.31 9.94 -9.86
CA LYS A 230 26.47 10.09 -10.75
C LYS A 230 27.80 10.08 -9.98
N GLU A 231 27.85 10.83 -8.88
CA GLU A 231 29.07 11.02 -8.08
C GLU A 231 29.43 9.80 -7.24
N SER A 232 28.44 8.98 -6.85
CA SER A 232 28.70 7.72 -6.10
C SER A 232 29.57 6.72 -6.87
N GLY A 233 29.56 6.79 -8.19
CA GLY A 233 30.28 5.82 -9.03
C GLY A 233 29.69 4.42 -9.07
N GLU A 234 28.56 4.19 -8.40
CA GLU A 234 27.88 2.90 -8.32
C GLU A 234 26.91 2.67 -9.49
N ASN A 235 26.52 1.41 -9.74
CA ASN A 235 25.48 1.13 -10.71
C ASN A 235 24.09 1.24 -10.07
N PHE A 236 23.14 1.82 -10.81
CA PHE A 236 21.79 1.99 -10.35
C PHE A 236 20.72 1.41 -11.28
N LEU A 237 19.76 0.73 -10.68
CA LEU A 237 18.47 0.48 -11.31
C LEU A 237 17.53 1.62 -10.92
N VAL A 238 17.22 2.47 -11.89
CA VAL A 238 16.35 3.65 -11.69
C VAL A 238 14.95 3.28 -12.13
N ILE A 239 14.03 3.17 -11.18
CA ILE A 239 12.65 2.78 -11.46
C ILE A 239 11.78 4.03 -11.57
N TYR A 240 10.90 4.09 -12.59
CA TYR A 240 9.98 5.21 -12.77
C TYR A 240 9.06 5.39 -11.56
N PRO A 241 8.71 6.65 -11.25
CA PRO A 241 7.75 6.95 -10.18
C PRO A 241 6.35 6.42 -10.49
N ASN A 242 5.47 6.46 -9.48
CA ASN A 242 4.03 6.30 -9.68
C ASN A 242 3.46 7.40 -10.55
N ASN A 243 2.20 7.25 -10.97
CA ASN A 243 1.48 8.25 -11.78
C ASN A 243 0.95 9.45 -10.96
N ASP A 244 1.56 9.77 -9.83
CA ASP A 244 1.18 10.92 -9.02
C ASP A 244 1.50 12.25 -9.76
N PRO A 245 0.80 13.36 -9.47
CA PRO A 245 1.11 14.67 -10.03
C PRO A 245 2.60 15.02 -9.86
N GLY A 246 3.25 15.46 -10.91
CA GLY A 246 4.69 15.75 -10.95
C GLY A 246 5.58 14.60 -11.43
N SER A 247 5.05 13.39 -11.62
CA SER A 247 5.85 12.23 -12.09
C SER A 247 6.53 12.48 -13.43
N ASN A 248 5.91 13.22 -14.34
CA ASN A 248 6.50 13.57 -15.63
C ASN A 248 7.81 14.37 -15.46
N LEU A 249 7.88 15.30 -14.48
CA LEU A 249 9.08 16.07 -14.20
C LEU A 249 10.28 15.17 -13.79
N ILE A 250 10.00 14.14 -13.00
CA ILE A 250 11.01 13.15 -12.59
C ILE A 250 11.46 12.33 -13.80
N ILE A 251 10.51 11.83 -14.60
CA ILE A 251 10.79 11.01 -15.79
C ILE A 251 11.64 11.78 -16.80
N ASP A 252 11.35 13.06 -17.01
CA ASP A 252 12.12 13.91 -17.92
C ASP A 252 13.53 14.15 -17.40
N CYS A 253 13.70 14.31 -16.09
CA CYS A 253 15.03 14.36 -15.48
C CYS A 253 15.80 13.06 -15.70
N TYR A 254 15.15 11.90 -15.54
CA TYR A 254 15.77 10.60 -15.79
C TYR A 254 16.20 10.41 -17.24
N LYS A 255 15.35 10.78 -18.21
CA LYS A 255 15.65 10.68 -19.65
C LYS A 255 16.84 11.56 -20.07
N LYS A 256 16.96 12.75 -19.45
CA LYS A 256 18.06 13.69 -19.70
C LYS A 256 19.39 13.26 -19.06
N ASN A 257 19.33 12.39 -18.06
CA ASN A 257 20.51 11.89 -17.35
C ASN A 257 21.13 10.69 -18.09
N LYS A 258 22.02 10.96 -19.06
CA LYS A 258 22.75 9.93 -19.79
C LYS A 258 23.92 9.38 -18.96
N ASN A 259 23.64 8.53 -17.98
CA ASN A 259 24.66 7.87 -17.17
C ASN A 259 24.69 6.36 -17.52
N LYS A 260 25.85 5.89 -18.04
CA LYS A 260 26.07 4.47 -18.39
C LYS A 260 25.93 3.51 -17.18
N LYS A 261 26.10 4.01 -15.96
CA LYS A 261 25.91 3.26 -14.72
C LYS A 261 24.44 3.21 -14.25
N CYS A 262 23.50 3.78 -15.03
CA CYS A 262 22.07 3.74 -14.73
C CYS A 262 21.32 2.92 -15.76
N LYS A 263 20.59 1.91 -15.32
CA LYS A 263 19.57 1.21 -16.13
C LYS A 263 18.20 1.70 -15.69
N ILE A 264 17.47 2.35 -16.59
CA ILE A 264 16.12 2.86 -16.35
C ILE A 264 15.13 1.72 -16.60
N LEU A 265 14.26 1.46 -15.61
CA LEU A 265 13.16 0.50 -15.69
C LEU A 265 11.83 1.26 -15.63
N LYS A 266 11.08 1.28 -16.73
CA LYS A 266 9.78 1.97 -16.80
C LYS A 266 8.75 1.38 -15.86
N ASN A 267 8.76 0.07 -15.68
CA ASN A 267 7.96 -0.69 -14.74
C ASN A 267 8.62 -2.01 -14.40
N THR A 268 8.22 -2.60 -13.29
CA THR A 268 8.61 -3.96 -12.91
C THR A 268 7.38 -4.71 -12.40
N ARG A 269 7.29 -6.01 -12.70
CA ARG A 269 6.34 -6.86 -11.99
C ARG A 269 6.76 -6.95 -10.53
N PHE A 270 5.80 -6.99 -9.63
CA PHE A 270 6.10 -6.99 -8.19
C PHE A 270 7.05 -8.10 -7.77
N GLU A 271 6.85 -9.33 -8.27
CA GLU A 271 7.73 -10.48 -7.96
C GLU A 271 9.17 -10.27 -8.46
N TYR A 272 9.31 -9.61 -9.61
CA TYR A 272 10.62 -9.29 -10.18
C TYR A 272 11.29 -8.15 -9.43
N PHE A 273 10.51 -7.15 -9.02
CA PHE A 273 11.00 -6.11 -8.14
C PHE A 273 11.54 -6.68 -6.81
N LEU A 274 10.81 -7.62 -6.18
CA LEU A 274 11.29 -8.29 -4.97
C LEU A 274 12.62 -9.04 -5.20
N SER A 275 12.79 -9.68 -6.35
CA SER A 275 14.05 -10.34 -6.72
C SER A 275 15.18 -9.32 -6.89
N LEU A 276 14.92 -8.21 -7.58
CA LEU A 276 15.90 -7.14 -7.74
C LEU A 276 16.25 -6.51 -6.39
N LEU A 277 15.25 -6.25 -5.54
CA LEU A 277 15.44 -5.64 -4.22
C LEU A 277 16.25 -6.54 -3.28
N LYS A 278 15.96 -7.83 -3.26
CA LYS A 278 16.69 -8.82 -2.45
C LYS A 278 18.17 -8.90 -2.79
N ASN A 279 18.53 -8.62 -4.04
CA ASN A 279 19.91 -8.70 -4.55
C ASN A 279 20.55 -7.31 -4.78
N ALA A 280 19.91 -6.24 -4.31
CA ALA A 280 20.47 -4.90 -4.34
C ALA A 280 21.39 -4.65 -3.13
N GLU A 281 22.46 -3.88 -3.33
CA GLU A 281 23.32 -3.39 -2.24
C GLU A 281 22.49 -2.54 -1.25
N TYR A 282 21.58 -1.72 -1.78
CA TYR A 282 20.60 -0.93 -1.01
C TYR A 282 19.50 -0.37 -1.92
N ILE A 283 18.44 0.11 -1.30
CA ILE A 283 17.43 0.94 -1.95
C ILE A 283 17.49 2.36 -1.38
N ILE A 284 17.38 3.36 -2.26
CA ILE A 284 17.36 4.78 -1.91
C ILE A 284 16.19 5.49 -2.60
N GLY A 285 15.57 6.41 -1.88
CA GLY A 285 14.46 7.22 -2.39
C GLY A 285 13.41 7.48 -1.33
N ASN A 286 12.16 7.72 -1.74
CA ASN A 286 11.04 8.01 -0.85
C ASN A 286 9.87 7.04 -1.03
N SER A 287 10.13 5.87 -1.59
CA SER A 287 9.13 4.83 -1.76
C SER A 287 8.79 4.13 -0.44
N SER A 288 7.54 3.70 -0.29
CA SER A 288 7.15 2.81 0.80
C SER A 288 7.89 1.48 0.80
N SER A 289 8.43 1.07 -0.35
CA SER A 289 9.25 -0.14 -0.46
C SER A 289 10.51 -0.12 0.42
N ALA A 290 11.04 1.06 0.72
CA ALA A 290 12.13 1.22 1.69
C ALA A 290 11.69 0.89 3.13
N ILE A 291 10.37 0.94 3.40
CA ILE A 291 9.79 0.75 4.73
C ILE A 291 9.25 -0.67 4.91
N TYR A 292 8.60 -1.24 3.88
CA TYR A 292 7.92 -2.53 3.96
C TYR A 292 8.77 -3.68 3.41
N GLU A 293 9.14 -3.60 2.12
CA GLU A 293 9.77 -4.71 1.40
C GLU A 293 11.25 -4.84 1.73
N ALA A 294 12.00 -3.75 1.77
CA ALA A 294 13.45 -3.80 1.97
C ALA A 294 13.85 -4.43 3.32
N PRO A 295 13.23 -4.07 4.46
CA PRO A 295 13.53 -4.73 5.73
C PRO A 295 13.22 -6.23 5.74
N MET A 296 12.15 -6.65 5.06
CA MET A 296 11.76 -8.05 4.94
C MET A 296 12.75 -8.89 4.13
N LEU A 297 13.39 -8.26 3.16
CA LEU A 297 14.39 -8.88 2.29
C LEU A 297 15.82 -8.68 2.81
N SER A 298 15.96 -8.08 3.99
CA SER A 298 17.26 -7.73 4.58
C SER A 298 18.10 -6.81 3.69
N THR A 299 17.46 -5.93 2.93
CA THR A 299 18.12 -4.95 2.06
C THR A 299 18.25 -3.62 2.80
N PRO A 300 19.44 -3.00 2.89
CA PRO A 300 19.60 -1.67 3.48
C PRO A 300 18.70 -0.65 2.78
N ALA A 301 18.04 0.22 3.56
CA ALA A 301 17.11 1.19 3.01
C ALA A 301 17.46 2.62 3.45
N ILE A 302 17.54 3.52 2.48
CA ILE A 302 17.75 4.94 2.69
C ILE A 302 16.49 5.70 2.24
N ASN A 303 15.75 6.21 3.22
CA ASN A 303 14.56 7.02 2.98
C ASN A 303 14.91 8.49 2.93
N ILE A 304 14.61 9.16 1.82
CA ILE A 304 14.88 10.59 1.61
C ILE A 304 13.60 11.40 1.80
N GLY A 305 13.68 12.43 2.64
CA GLY A 305 12.60 13.36 2.90
C GLY A 305 11.49 12.80 3.77
N ASP A 306 10.32 13.44 3.72
CA ASP A 306 9.24 13.26 4.68
C ASP A 306 8.03 12.47 4.16
N ARG A 307 8.02 12.03 2.90
CA ARG A 307 6.90 11.25 2.33
C ARG A 307 6.57 10.00 3.16
N GLN A 308 7.59 9.41 3.81
CA GLN A 308 7.44 8.27 4.72
C GLN A 308 7.62 8.68 6.21
N TYR A 309 7.42 9.96 6.51
CA TYR A 309 7.66 10.53 7.84
C TYR A 309 6.84 9.82 8.92
N LYS A 310 7.48 9.57 10.06
CA LYS A 310 6.90 8.91 11.25
C LYS A 310 6.32 7.49 11.04
N ARG A 311 6.46 6.87 9.86
CA ARG A 311 5.96 5.49 9.66
C ARG A 311 6.70 4.49 10.56
N ILE A 312 8.03 4.51 10.53
CA ILE A 312 8.86 3.66 11.39
C ILE A 312 10.10 4.40 11.86
N LYS A 313 10.38 4.32 13.17
CA LYS A 313 11.70 4.59 13.71
C LYS A 313 12.44 3.24 13.81
N SER A 314 13.38 2.99 12.92
CA SER A 314 14.15 1.76 12.91
C SER A 314 15.60 2.03 12.57
N LYS A 315 16.52 1.30 13.24
CA LYS A 315 17.97 1.37 12.94
C LYS A 315 18.34 0.76 11.58
N ILE A 316 17.42 -0.01 10.98
CA ILE A 316 17.64 -0.64 9.66
C ILE A 316 17.23 0.25 8.48
N ILE A 317 16.62 1.40 8.76
CA ILE A 317 16.24 2.38 7.75
C ILE A 317 16.92 3.70 8.10
N LYS A 318 17.76 4.21 7.21
CA LYS A 318 18.39 5.51 7.38
C LYS A 318 17.47 6.58 6.80
N ASN A 319 16.91 7.44 7.65
CA ASN A 319 16.14 8.61 7.22
C ASN A 319 17.08 9.80 7.04
N ILE A 320 16.98 10.46 5.89
CA ILE A 320 17.88 11.57 5.51
C ILE A 320 17.03 12.69 4.90
N ASP A 321 17.32 13.93 5.26
CA ASP A 321 16.87 15.08 4.47
C ASP A 321 17.67 15.14 3.17
N ILE A 322 17.03 15.53 2.06
CA ILE A 322 17.69 15.64 0.76
C ILE A 322 18.88 16.62 0.76
N LYS A 323 18.85 17.62 1.65
CA LYS A 323 19.97 18.58 1.84
C LYS A 323 21.21 17.91 2.41
N ASN A 324 21.04 16.83 3.15
CA ASN A 324 22.10 16.09 3.84
C ASN A 324 22.51 14.81 3.08
N LEU A 325 22.14 14.68 1.82
CA LEU A 325 22.48 13.54 0.99
C LEU A 325 24.00 13.50 0.77
N ASN A 326 24.67 12.45 1.29
CA ASN A 326 26.13 12.36 1.30
C ASN A 326 26.59 10.91 1.06
N ILE A 327 27.54 10.75 0.14
CA ILE A 327 28.06 9.44 -0.29
C ILE A 327 28.71 8.69 0.87
N LYS A 328 29.62 9.36 1.61
CA LYS A 328 30.37 8.74 2.74
C LYS A 328 29.43 8.23 3.83
N MET A 329 28.38 9.01 4.13
CA MET A 329 27.38 8.63 5.12
C MET A 329 26.58 7.39 4.67
N ILE A 330 26.17 7.30 3.40
CA ILE A 330 25.43 6.17 2.87
C ILE A 330 26.31 4.93 2.81
N SER A 331 27.52 5.05 2.28
CA SER A 331 28.48 3.93 2.23
C SER A 331 28.78 3.37 3.63
N ASN A 332 28.99 4.24 4.63
CA ASN A 332 29.18 3.83 6.01
C ASN A 332 27.96 3.11 6.61
N PHE A 333 26.76 3.61 6.31
CA PHE A 333 25.52 2.95 6.74
C PHE A 333 25.38 1.56 6.12
N VAL A 334 25.57 1.44 4.81
CA VAL A 334 25.46 0.17 4.08
C VAL A 334 26.51 -0.85 4.58
N LYS A 335 27.77 -0.43 4.76
CA LYS A 335 28.86 -1.31 5.28
C LYS A 335 28.58 -1.81 6.70
N LYS A 336 27.98 -0.97 7.55
CA LYS A 336 27.65 -1.30 8.97
C LYS A 336 26.28 -1.97 9.12
N TYR A 337 25.53 -2.13 8.02
CA TYR A 337 24.21 -2.72 8.06
C TYR A 337 24.27 -4.18 8.52
N LYS A 338 23.48 -4.48 9.55
CA LYS A 338 23.28 -5.86 10.00
C LYS A 338 21.84 -6.26 9.73
N PRO A 339 21.60 -7.34 8.95
CA PRO A 339 20.26 -7.84 8.72
C PRO A 339 19.55 -8.15 10.02
N ILE A 340 18.37 -7.61 10.24
CA ILE A 340 17.55 -7.92 11.40
C ILE A 340 16.33 -8.68 10.88
N LYS A 341 16.18 -9.93 11.32
CA LYS A 341 14.98 -10.76 11.03
C LYS A 341 13.70 -10.26 11.73
N LYS A 342 13.66 -9.05 12.21
CA LYS A 342 12.52 -8.50 12.93
C LYS A 342 11.59 -7.77 11.97
N THR A 343 10.40 -8.30 11.79
CA THR A 343 9.39 -7.68 10.95
C THR A 343 8.47 -6.80 11.78
N PHE A 344 8.34 -5.54 11.40
CA PHE A 344 7.44 -4.59 12.07
C PHE A 344 5.97 -4.81 11.69
N TYR A 345 5.75 -5.42 10.53
CA TYR A 345 4.46 -5.57 9.88
C TYR A 345 3.97 -7.02 9.77
N GLY A 346 4.48 -7.91 10.62
CA GLY A 346 4.01 -9.30 10.66
C GLY A 346 4.88 -10.28 9.86
N TYR A 347 4.40 -11.52 9.74
CA TYR A 347 5.18 -12.67 9.25
C TYR A 347 4.56 -13.35 8.02
N GLY A 348 3.65 -12.69 7.31
CA GLY A 348 3.03 -13.24 6.10
C GLY A 348 1.83 -14.14 6.35
N ASN A 349 1.14 -13.94 7.46
CA ASN A 349 -0.05 -14.70 7.87
C ASN A 349 -1.24 -13.79 8.22
N SER A 350 -1.29 -12.58 7.64
CA SER A 350 -2.36 -11.63 7.92
C SER A 350 -3.73 -12.17 7.49
N ASP A 351 -3.79 -12.89 6.38
CA ASP A 351 -5.01 -13.52 5.88
C ASP A 351 -5.56 -14.58 6.85
N GLN A 352 -4.69 -15.42 7.42
CA GLN A 352 -5.09 -16.42 8.42
C GLN A 352 -5.62 -15.75 9.69
N LYS A 353 -4.93 -14.69 10.17
CA LYS A 353 -5.37 -13.93 11.33
C LYS A 353 -6.70 -13.22 11.07
N PHE A 354 -6.85 -12.60 9.90
CA PHE A 354 -8.10 -11.99 9.46
C PHE A 354 -9.24 -13.01 9.47
N LEU A 355 -9.04 -14.16 8.83
CA LEU A 355 -10.02 -15.23 8.78
C LEU A 355 -10.40 -15.73 10.18
N LYS A 356 -9.41 -15.93 11.07
CA LYS A 356 -9.65 -16.36 12.46
C LYS A 356 -10.57 -15.41 13.22
N VAL A 357 -10.47 -14.10 12.94
CA VAL A 357 -11.32 -13.09 13.57
C VAL A 357 -12.74 -13.16 13.03
N ILE A 358 -12.92 -13.15 11.71
CA ILE A 358 -14.27 -13.12 11.09
C ILE A 358 -15.03 -14.45 11.18
N LEU A 359 -14.36 -15.55 11.54
CA LEU A 359 -15.03 -16.83 11.83
C LEU A 359 -15.66 -16.87 13.23
N LYS A 360 -15.30 -15.96 14.12
CA LYS A 360 -15.88 -15.89 15.46
C LYS A 360 -17.30 -15.34 15.39
N GLU A 361 -18.24 -15.99 16.05
CA GLU A 361 -19.62 -15.50 16.15
C GLU A 361 -19.70 -14.11 16.79
N SER A 362 -18.84 -13.84 17.80
CA SER A 362 -18.75 -12.56 18.48
C SER A 362 -18.38 -11.40 17.57
N PHE A 363 -17.69 -11.66 16.44
CA PHE A 363 -17.37 -10.63 15.45
C PHE A 363 -18.63 -10.05 14.81
N TRP A 364 -19.60 -10.89 14.51
CA TRP A 364 -20.86 -10.51 13.86
C TRP A 364 -21.87 -9.87 14.82
N LYS A 365 -21.56 -9.90 16.12
CA LYS A 365 -22.33 -9.24 17.19
C LYS A 365 -21.76 -7.85 17.58
N ILE A 366 -20.71 -7.38 16.88
CA ILE A 366 -20.18 -6.03 17.10
C ILE A 366 -21.27 -5.00 16.74
N PRO A 367 -21.59 -4.07 17.64
CA PRO A 367 -22.60 -3.05 17.39
C PRO A 367 -22.21 -2.15 16.21
N THR A 368 -23.18 -1.85 15.35
CA THR A 368 -23.00 -0.91 14.24
C THR A 368 -23.27 0.55 14.67
N GLN A 369 -23.78 0.78 15.86
CA GLN A 369 -23.73 2.09 16.51
C GLN A 369 -22.37 2.22 17.20
N LYS A 370 -21.56 3.19 16.75
CA LYS A 370 -20.25 3.46 17.36
C LYS A 370 -20.39 4.43 18.51
N PHE A 371 -19.60 4.18 19.55
CA PHE A 371 -19.38 5.10 20.66
C PHE A 371 -17.90 5.43 20.74
N PHE A 372 -17.60 6.64 21.17
CA PHE A 372 -16.24 7.03 21.51
C PHE A 372 -15.79 6.27 22.76
N SER A 373 -14.54 5.79 22.75
CA SER A 373 -13.92 5.13 23.90
C SER A 373 -12.87 6.07 24.48
N ASP A 374 -13.12 6.59 25.66
CA ASP A 374 -12.12 7.35 26.37
C ASP A 374 -10.89 6.48 26.70
N LEU A 375 -9.73 7.12 26.72
CA LEU A 375 -8.50 6.47 27.13
C LEU A 375 -8.50 6.44 28.67
N SER A 376 -8.55 5.25 29.24
CA SER A 376 -8.25 5.02 30.66
C SER A 376 -6.76 5.11 30.91
#